data_6ecc31f33900f9e3e8a14c2d3a7b8c61
#
_entry.id   6ecc31f33900f9e3e8a14c2d3a7b8c61
#
_cell.length_a   1.000
_cell.length_b   1.000
_cell.length_c   1.000
_cell.angle_alpha   90.00
_cell.angle_beta   90.00
_cell.angle_gamma   90.00
#
_symmetry.space_group_name_H-M   'P 1'
#
loop_
_entity.id
_entity.type
_entity.pdbx_description
1 polymer ?
#
loop_
_entity_poly.entity_id
_entity_poly.type
_entity_poly.pdbx_seq_one_letter_code
_entity_poly.pdbx_strand_id
1 'polypeptide(L)'
;MSNKPFCPEQYDADDNCKHDVIRFLEAQTWADFQLNVNTDKYGIDLVGHCNGVPCGVEVEVKHSWSGHYFPHSSVHIAARKVKFIECKPYVFYVIVNAQRTEALVFTPGDEGLNEILMVRKPTVHTASEWFMQVPLHECDQYAL
;
A
#
# COMPACT_ATOMS: atom_id res chain seq x y z
N MET A 1 5.25 16.21 6.42
CA MET A 1 3.87 15.73 6.14
C MET A 1 3.21 15.28 7.43
N SER A 2 1.95 15.61 7.60
CA SER A 2 1.19 15.18 8.78
C SER A 2 0.76 13.71 8.65
N ASN A 3 0.65 13.02 9.78
CA ASN A 3 0.11 11.68 9.82
C ASN A 3 -1.42 11.72 9.66
N LYS A 4 -1.96 10.63 9.14
CA LYS A 4 -3.41 10.42 9.08
C LYS A 4 -4.01 10.44 10.49
N PRO A 5 -5.18 11.07 10.71
CA PRO A 5 -5.87 10.98 11.99
C PRO A 5 -6.14 9.52 12.38
N PHE A 6 -5.97 9.22 13.66
CA PHE A 6 -6.20 7.87 14.16
C PHE A 6 -7.70 7.55 14.19
N CYS A 7 -8.08 6.45 13.55
CA CYS A 7 -9.43 5.91 13.57
C CYS A 7 -9.36 4.46 14.04
N PRO A 8 -9.82 4.12 15.27
CA PRO A 8 -9.66 2.79 15.82
C PRO A 8 -10.25 1.67 14.95
N GLU A 9 -11.40 1.90 14.35
CA GLU A 9 -12.07 0.90 13.52
C GLU A 9 -11.28 0.60 12.25
N GLN A 10 -10.78 1.63 11.57
CA GLN A 10 -9.94 1.46 10.39
C GLN A 10 -8.58 0.85 10.76
N TYR A 11 -8.02 1.25 11.89
CA TYR A 11 -6.76 0.70 12.37
C TYR A 11 -6.86 -0.80 12.62
N ASP A 12 -7.93 -1.27 13.27
CA ASP A 12 -8.12 -2.69 13.55
C ASP A 12 -8.29 -3.51 12.27
N ALA A 13 -9.04 -2.99 11.29
CA ALA A 13 -9.20 -3.64 9.99
C ALA A 13 -7.88 -3.74 9.23
N ASP A 14 -7.11 -2.65 9.20
CA ASP A 14 -5.80 -2.60 8.55
C ASP A 14 -4.80 -3.52 9.25
N ASP A 15 -4.83 -3.59 10.59
CA ASP A 15 -3.93 -4.45 11.36
C ASP A 15 -4.17 -5.92 11.07
N ASN A 16 -5.44 -6.35 11.01
CA ASN A 16 -5.79 -7.72 10.64
C ASN A 16 -5.34 -8.03 9.20
N CYS A 17 -5.48 -7.08 8.29
CA CYS A 17 -5.07 -7.23 6.90
C CYS A 17 -3.56 -7.38 6.75
N LYS A 18 -2.76 -6.79 7.64
CA LYS A 18 -1.29 -6.89 7.60
C LYS A 18 -0.82 -8.34 7.63
N HIS A 19 -1.39 -9.16 8.50
CA HIS A 19 -1.04 -10.58 8.58
C HIS A 19 -1.45 -11.34 7.32
N ASP A 20 -2.59 -11.01 6.74
CA ASP A 20 -3.03 -11.61 5.48
C ASP A 20 -2.07 -11.26 4.34
N VAL A 21 -1.59 -10.03 4.29
CA VAL A 21 -0.63 -9.57 3.27
C VAL A 21 0.73 -10.24 3.46
N ILE A 22 1.19 -10.41 4.70
CA ILE A 22 2.44 -11.14 4.96
C ILE A 22 2.33 -12.56 4.38
N ARG A 23 1.28 -13.30 4.71
CA ARG A 23 1.08 -14.67 4.20
C ARG A 23 1.03 -14.70 2.68
N PHE A 24 0.32 -13.74 2.08
CA PHE A 24 0.21 -13.62 0.63
C PHE A 24 1.57 -13.41 -0.02
N LEU A 25 2.35 -12.43 0.44
CA LEU A 25 3.64 -12.10 -0.16
C LEU A 25 4.67 -13.23 0.07
N GLU A 26 4.70 -13.80 1.27
CA GLU A 26 5.64 -14.90 1.57
C GLU A 26 5.33 -16.18 0.82
N ALA A 27 4.10 -16.34 0.31
CA ALA A 27 3.71 -17.48 -0.53
C ALA A 27 4.03 -17.28 -2.01
N GLN A 28 4.43 -16.08 -2.43
CA GLN A 28 4.72 -15.81 -3.85
C GLN A 28 6.02 -16.49 -4.28
N THR A 29 6.06 -16.90 -5.56
CA THR A 29 7.24 -17.56 -6.14
C THR A 29 8.15 -16.59 -6.88
N TRP A 30 7.68 -15.37 -7.17
CA TRP A 30 8.44 -14.37 -7.93
C TRP A 30 9.45 -13.59 -7.07
N ALA A 31 9.35 -13.70 -5.75
CA ALA A 31 10.30 -13.10 -4.82
C ALA A 31 10.28 -13.86 -3.49
N ASP A 32 11.38 -13.79 -2.76
CA ASP A 32 11.52 -14.38 -1.43
C ASP A 32 11.32 -13.27 -0.39
N PHE A 33 10.12 -13.23 0.20
CA PHE A 33 9.79 -12.27 1.24
C PHE A 33 9.94 -12.86 2.63
N GLN A 34 10.50 -12.07 3.53
CA GLN A 34 10.53 -12.32 4.97
C GLN A 34 10.09 -11.05 5.68
N LEU A 35 8.86 -11.03 6.18
CA LEU A 35 8.18 -9.81 6.64
C LEU A 35 7.69 -9.94 8.08
N ASN A 36 7.69 -8.81 8.78
CA ASN A 36 7.09 -8.65 10.10
C ASN A 36 6.29 -7.36 10.15
N VAL A 37 5.28 -7.33 11.03
CA VAL A 37 4.55 -6.10 11.31
C VAL A 37 5.51 -5.12 12.00
N ASN A 38 5.55 -3.88 11.52
CA ASN A 38 6.34 -2.83 12.16
C ASN A 38 5.71 -2.46 13.51
N THR A 39 6.53 -2.40 14.55
CA THR A 39 6.06 -2.01 15.89
C THR A 39 5.79 -0.51 16.01
N ASP A 40 6.35 0.30 15.13
CA ASP A 40 6.06 1.73 15.05
C ASP A 40 4.80 1.95 14.20
N LYS A 41 3.69 2.30 14.84
CA LYS A 41 2.41 2.49 14.16
C LYS A 41 2.36 3.70 13.21
N TYR A 42 3.33 4.61 13.30
CA TYR A 42 3.47 5.75 12.38
C TYR A 42 4.52 5.51 11.29
N GLY A 43 5.23 4.39 11.36
CA GLY A 43 6.15 3.96 10.33
C GLY A 43 5.45 3.20 9.21
N ILE A 44 6.24 2.63 8.29
CA ILE A 44 5.71 1.74 7.26
C ILE A 44 5.09 0.49 7.91
N ASP A 45 4.03 -0.04 7.32
CA ASP A 45 3.24 -1.09 7.96
C ASP A 45 3.99 -2.39 8.20
N LEU A 46 4.72 -2.87 7.20
CA LEU A 46 5.50 -4.10 7.27
C LEU A 46 6.96 -3.81 6.95
N VAL A 47 7.85 -4.50 7.65
CA VAL A 47 9.31 -4.38 7.43
C VAL A 47 9.93 -5.76 7.32
N GLY A 48 11.01 -5.85 6.59
CA GLY A 48 11.74 -7.10 6.42
C GLY A 48 12.67 -7.08 5.23
N HIS A 49 12.70 -8.19 4.50
CA HIS A 49 13.59 -8.39 3.37
C HIS A 49 12.84 -8.99 2.18
N CYS A 50 13.26 -8.59 0.99
CA CYS A 50 12.83 -9.15 -0.29
C CYS A 50 14.10 -9.61 -1.02
N ASN A 51 14.23 -10.92 -1.25
CA ASN A 51 15.44 -11.51 -1.84
C ASN A 51 16.71 -11.11 -1.09
N GLY A 52 16.64 -11.05 0.25
CA GLY A 52 17.77 -10.69 1.10
C GLY A 52 18.06 -9.19 1.20
N VAL A 53 17.29 -8.34 0.52
CA VAL A 53 17.46 -6.88 0.53
C VAL A 53 16.39 -6.24 1.42
N PRO A 54 16.76 -5.26 2.26
CA PRO A 54 15.75 -4.58 3.11
C PRO A 54 14.58 -4.02 2.29
N CYS A 55 13.37 -4.26 2.76
CA CYS A 55 12.16 -3.77 2.12
C CYS A 55 11.11 -3.34 3.13
N GLY A 56 10.15 -2.57 2.66
CA GLY A 56 8.98 -2.17 3.41
C GLY A 56 7.71 -2.35 2.58
N VAL A 57 6.59 -2.54 3.25
CA VAL A 57 5.28 -2.70 2.60
C VAL A 57 4.27 -1.79 3.28
N GLU A 58 3.57 -0.98 2.50
CA GLU A 58 2.39 -0.25 2.93
C GLU A 58 1.14 -1.02 2.54
N VAL A 59 0.23 -1.17 3.47
CA VAL A 59 -1.01 -1.93 3.29
C VAL A 59 -2.19 -0.98 3.42
N GLU A 60 -3.11 -1.03 2.46
CA GLU A 60 -4.33 -0.24 2.50
C GLU A 60 -5.54 -1.08 2.09
N VAL A 61 -6.61 -1.03 2.88
CA VAL A 61 -7.90 -1.61 2.49
C VAL A 61 -8.72 -0.51 1.82
N LYS A 62 -9.10 -0.73 0.56
CA LYS A 62 -10.00 0.17 -0.17
C LYS A 62 -11.44 -0.30 0.01
N HIS A 63 -12.16 0.33 0.92
CA HIS A 63 -13.56 -0.04 1.21
C HIS A 63 -14.50 0.25 0.03
N SER A 64 -14.10 1.13 -0.88
CA SER A 64 -14.83 1.40 -2.12
C SER A 64 -14.60 0.36 -3.22
N TRP A 65 -13.65 -0.56 -3.03
CA TRP A 65 -13.38 -1.64 -3.98
C TRP A 65 -14.02 -2.92 -3.47
N SER A 66 -15.14 -3.32 -4.07
CA SER A 66 -15.85 -4.55 -3.75
C SER A 66 -15.76 -5.51 -4.93
N GLY A 67 -15.43 -6.78 -4.64
CA GLY A 67 -15.32 -7.81 -5.66
C GLY A 67 -13.98 -7.82 -6.38
N HIS A 68 -13.96 -8.47 -7.53
CA HIS A 68 -12.72 -8.76 -8.28
C HIS A 68 -12.14 -7.54 -8.99
N TYR A 69 -13.00 -6.79 -9.69
CA TYR A 69 -12.54 -5.70 -10.55
C TYR A 69 -12.37 -4.41 -9.76
N PHE A 70 -11.19 -3.82 -9.88
CA PHE A 70 -10.95 -2.49 -9.33
C PHE A 70 -11.79 -1.46 -10.12
N PRO A 71 -12.60 -0.61 -9.44
CA PRO A 71 -13.62 0.20 -10.11
C PRO A 71 -13.11 1.46 -10.79
N HIS A 72 -11.81 1.73 -10.75
CA HIS A 72 -11.22 2.95 -11.29
C HIS A 72 -10.05 2.65 -12.22
N SER A 73 -9.69 3.61 -13.06
CA SER A 73 -8.54 3.49 -13.98
C SER A 73 -7.19 3.78 -13.30
N SER A 74 -7.22 4.29 -12.08
CA SER A 74 -6.01 4.60 -11.30
C SER A 74 -6.23 4.35 -9.82
N VAL A 75 -5.13 4.11 -9.11
CA VAL A 75 -5.08 3.96 -7.65
C VAL A 75 -4.53 5.24 -7.05
N HIS A 76 -5.18 5.75 -6.00
CA HIS A 76 -4.72 6.93 -5.29
C HIS A 76 -4.06 6.52 -3.98
N ILE A 77 -2.78 6.84 -3.83
CA ILE A 77 -1.99 6.58 -2.62
C ILE A 77 -1.68 7.91 -1.96
N ALA A 78 -2.01 8.06 -0.69
CA ALA A 78 -1.80 9.32 0.03
C ALA A 78 -0.35 9.77 -0.08
N ALA A 79 -0.14 11.05 -0.44
CA ALA A 79 1.19 11.60 -0.66
C ALA A 79 2.07 11.54 0.59
N ARG A 80 1.48 11.56 1.80
CA ARG A 80 2.24 11.40 3.05
C ARG A 80 3.00 10.07 3.12
N LYS A 81 2.58 9.05 2.34
CA LYS A 81 3.22 7.73 2.27
C LYS A 81 4.41 7.70 1.31
N VAL A 82 4.61 8.75 0.51
CA VAL A 82 5.75 8.88 -0.40
C VAL A 82 7.08 8.85 0.36
N LYS A 83 7.10 9.35 1.59
CA LYS A 83 8.30 9.36 2.43
C LYS A 83 8.94 7.97 2.60
N PHE A 84 8.14 6.91 2.51
CA PHE A 84 8.65 5.54 2.67
C PHE A 84 9.48 5.09 1.47
N ILE A 85 9.23 5.64 0.28
CA ILE A 85 9.98 5.31 -0.93
C ILE A 85 11.45 5.72 -0.79
N GLU A 86 11.70 6.83 -0.09
CA GLU A 86 13.04 7.37 0.11
C GLU A 86 13.84 6.63 1.19
N CYS A 87 13.16 5.90 2.06
CA CYS A 87 13.78 5.29 3.25
C CYS A 87 14.25 3.86 3.04
N LYS A 88 13.81 3.18 1.97
CA LYS A 88 14.09 1.76 1.72
C LYS A 88 14.48 1.53 0.27
N PRO A 89 15.39 0.58 -0.02
CA PRO A 89 15.71 0.21 -1.41
C PRO A 89 14.49 -0.30 -2.17
N TYR A 90 13.59 -1.02 -1.48
CA TYR A 90 12.35 -1.53 -2.05
C TYR A 90 11.19 -1.19 -1.15
N VAL A 91 10.17 -0.55 -1.72
CA VAL A 91 8.89 -0.31 -1.05
C VAL A 91 7.77 -0.83 -1.94
N PHE A 92 6.90 -1.62 -1.36
CA PHE A 92 5.74 -2.19 -2.03
C PHE A 92 4.48 -1.56 -1.45
N TYR A 93 3.54 -1.19 -2.32
CA TYR A 93 2.21 -0.75 -1.90
C TYR A 93 1.22 -1.86 -2.25
N VAL A 94 0.53 -2.37 -1.25
CA VAL A 94 -0.47 -3.43 -1.42
C VAL A 94 -1.83 -2.85 -1.05
N ILE A 95 -2.70 -2.78 -2.03
CA ILE A 95 -4.05 -2.27 -1.89
C ILE A 95 -5.01 -3.46 -1.99
N VAL A 96 -5.85 -3.62 -0.98
CA VAL A 96 -6.72 -4.80 -0.83
C VAL A 96 -8.17 -4.36 -0.95
N ASN A 97 -9.01 -5.19 -1.55
CA ASN A 97 -10.43 -4.90 -1.65
C ASN A 97 -11.14 -5.02 -0.30
N ALA A 98 -12.39 -4.58 -0.23
CA ALA A 98 -13.18 -4.56 1.01
C ALA A 98 -13.33 -5.94 1.63
N GLN A 99 -13.43 -7.00 0.82
CA GLN A 99 -13.59 -8.39 1.27
C GLN A 99 -12.26 -9.07 1.62
N ARG A 100 -11.13 -8.42 1.35
CA ARG A 100 -9.77 -8.98 1.53
C ARG A 100 -9.56 -10.27 0.74
N THR A 101 -10.06 -10.28 -0.50
CA THR A 101 -9.94 -11.42 -1.43
C THR A 101 -9.11 -11.11 -2.66
N GLU A 102 -8.83 -9.84 -2.91
CA GLU A 102 -8.04 -9.37 -4.06
C GLU A 102 -7.05 -8.31 -3.61
N ALA A 103 -5.89 -8.30 -4.22
CA ALA A 103 -4.84 -7.32 -3.93
C ALA A 103 -4.26 -6.75 -5.22
N LEU A 104 -3.99 -5.45 -5.20
CA LEU A 104 -3.15 -4.79 -6.20
C LEU A 104 -1.79 -4.49 -5.56
N VAL A 105 -0.73 -4.84 -6.27
CA VAL A 105 0.64 -4.59 -5.83
C VAL A 105 1.29 -3.58 -6.77
N PHE A 106 1.79 -2.51 -6.21
CA PHE A 106 2.54 -1.49 -6.94
C PHE A 106 3.92 -1.33 -6.31
N THR A 107 4.95 -1.36 -7.14
CA THR A 107 6.33 -1.14 -6.70
C THR A 107 6.89 0.05 -7.48
N PRO A 108 7.15 1.20 -6.84
CA PRO A 108 7.82 2.31 -7.51
C PRO A 108 9.22 1.87 -7.96
N GLY A 109 9.53 2.07 -9.23
CA GLY A 109 10.88 1.89 -9.74
C GLY A 109 11.79 3.07 -9.38
N ASP A 110 13.06 3.00 -9.76
CA ASP A 110 14.02 4.07 -9.51
C ASP A 110 13.58 5.42 -10.10
N GLU A 111 12.79 5.40 -11.18
CA GLU A 111 12.25 6.58 -11.86
C GLU A 111 10.79 6.86 -11.48
N GLY A 112 10.20 6.03 -10.64
CA GLY A 112 8.74 6.01 -10.42
C GLY A 112 8.13 7.31 -9.95
N LEU A 113 8.84 8.06 -9.09
CA LEU A 113 8.30 9.33 -8.56
C LEU A 113 8.21 10.43 -9.61
N ASN A 114 9.06 10.41 -10.64
CA ASN A 114 9.09 11.46 -11.67
C ASN A 114 7.92 11.31 -12.65
N GLU A 115 7.37 10.12 -12.80
CA GLU A 115 6.29 9.82 -13.73
C GLU A 115 4.92 9.77 -13.06
N ILE A 116 4.88 9.75 -11.73
CA ILE A 116 3.63 9.66 -10.98
C ILE A 116 3.00 11.05 -10.87
N LEU A 117 1.77 11.14 -11.37
CA LEU A 117 0.98 12.37 -11.28
C LEU A 117 0.48 12.57 -9.84
N MET A 118 0.65 13.79 -9.32
CA MET A 118 0.11 14.17 -8.03
C MET A 118 -1.23 14.87 -8.25
N VAL A 119 -2.26 14.38 -7.57
CA VAL A 119 -3.61 14.94 -7.63
C VAL A 119 -4.09 15.33 -6.24
N ARG A 120 -5.01 16.28 -6.18
CA ARG A 120 -5.55 16.80 -4.94
C ARG A 120 -7.06 16.56 -4.89
N LYS A 121 -7.55 15.99 -3.79
CA LYS A 121 -8.97 15.73 -3.62
C LYS A 121 -9.37 15.74 -2.13
N PRO A 122 -10.64 15.99 -1.80
CA PRO A 122 -11.13 15.92 -0.43
C PRO A 122 -11.18 14.47 0.05
N THR A 123 -11.03 14.28 1.35
CA THR A 123 -11.20 13.01 2.03
C THR A 123 -12.16 13.14 3.20
N VAL A 124 -12.51 12.02 3.83
CA VAL A 124 -13.33 12.03 5.04
C VAL A 124 -12.62 12.68 6.24
N HIS A 125 -11.30 12.82 6.17
CA HIS A 125 -10.49 13.38 7.26
C HIS A 125 -10.05 14.83 7.02
N THR A 126 -9.98 15.25 5.74
CA THR A 126 -9.50 16.58 5.38
C THR A 126 -10.31 17.15 4.22
N ALA A 127 -10.36 18.48 4.12
CA ALA A 127 -11.01 19.15 3.00
C ALA A 127 -10.26 18.91 1.69
N SER A 128 -8.94 18.68 1.77
CA SER A 128 -8.10 18.47 0.60
C SER A 128 -6.81 17.78 1.01
N GLU A 129 -6.44 16.71 0.29
CA GLU A 129 -5.22 15.95 0.50
C GLU A 129 -4.59 15.63 -0.86
N TRP A 130 -3.25 15.62 -0.91
CA TRP A 130 -2.51 15.21 -2.09
C TRP A 130 -2.37 13.70 -2.15
N PHE A 131 -2.49 13.15 -3.36
CA PHE A 131 -2.36 11.72 -3.64
C PHE A 131 -1.41 11.49 -4.83
N MET A 132 -0.66 10.39 -4.78
CA MET A 132 -0.07 9.81 -5.97
C MET A 132 -1.19 9.15 -6.77
N GLN A 133 -1.32 9.50 -8.05
CA GLN A 133 -2.24 8.82 -8.96
C GLN A 133 -1.46 7.80 -9.77
N VAL A 134 -1.62 6.52 -9.42
CA VAL A 134 -0.93 5.42 -10.07
C VAL A 134 -1.87 4.78 -11.08
N PRO A 135 -1.51 4.75 -12.38
CA PRO A 135 -2.34 4.08 -13.37
C PRO A 135 -2.54 2.61 -13.02
N LEU A 136 -3.73 2.08 -13.24
CA LEU A 136 -4.05 0.69 -12.90
C LEU A 136 -3.12 -0.31 -13.60
N HIS A 137 -2.69 -0.02 -14.83
CA HIS A 137 -1.79 -0.90 -15.58
C HIS A 137 -0.37 -0.99 -14.99
N GLU A 138 0.00 -0.09 -14.08
CA GLU A 138 1.27 -0.15 -13.34
C GLU A 138 1.17 -1.07 -12.11
N CYS A 139 -0.02 -1.55 -11.80
CA CYS A 139 -0.26 -2.44 -10.68
C CYS A 139 -0.49 -3.86 -11.17
N ASP A 140 0.00 -4.83 -10.41
CA ASP A 140 -0.31 -6.25 -10.64
C ASP A 140 -1.41 -6.69 -9.70
N GLN A 141 -2.39 -7.42 -10.21
CA GLN A 141 -3.50 -7.93 -9.39
C GLN A 141 -3.30 -9.41 -9.08
N TYR A 142 -3.57 -9.75 -7.83
CA TYR A 142 -3.47 -11.12 -7.32
C TYR A 142 -4.69 -11.46 -6.47
N ALA A 143 -5.03 -12.74 -6.40
CA ALA A 143 -5.92 -13.27 -5.38
C ALA A 143 -5.16 -13.29 -4.04
N LEU A 144 -5.84 -12.81 -3.01
CA LEU A 144 -5.26 -12.75 -1.67
C LEU A 144 -5.51 -14.05 -0.90
#